data_6ff669615845fc226ee172ef4169e4fc
#
_entry.id   6ff669615845fc226ee172ef4169e4fc
#
_cell.length_a   1.000
_cell.length_b   1.000
_cell.length_c   1.000
_cell.angle_alpha   90.00
_cell.angle_beta   90.00
_cell.angle_gamma   90.00
#
_symmetry.space_group_name_H-M   'P 1'
#
loop_
_entity.id
_entity.type
_entity.pdbx_description
1 polymer ?
#
loop_
_entity_poly.entity_id
_entity_poly.type
_entity_poly.pdbx_seq_one_letter_code
_entity_poly.pdbx_strand_id
1 'polypeptide(L)'
;MAKKATIIAVTNQKGGVGKSTTCENLGIGLAMEGKKVLLVDTDPQGSLTISMGWQQPDELPTTLSTLMQKAMNDQPIQPGEGILHHAEGVDLIPANIELAGLEVALVNSMNREKMLKQVLDSDKREYDFILLDCMPSLGMLTINALAAADVALIPVQAQYLSAKGLEQLLQTVQKVRRQINPKLKIEGILLTMTDSRTNYGKQISNLIRQAYGKHLKVFEQTIPRSVRAAETSAVGKSIFQHDPKGKVAEAYKSLAKEVQADADRQRKLSSERAR
;
A
#
# COMPACT_ATOMS: atom_id res chain seq x y z
N MET A 1 26.24 -0.58 -5.14
CA MET A 1 25.06 0.19 -5.55
C MET A 1 24.31 0.62 -4.32
N ALA A 2 23.84 1.87 -4.21
CA ALA A 2 23.06 2.33 -3.09
C ALA A 2 21.78 1.49 -2.97
N LYS A 3 21.42 1.08 -1.75
CA LYS A 3 20.21 0.32 -1.44
C LYS A 3 19.01 1.18 -1.82
N LYS A 4 18.13 0.67 -2.66
CA LYS A 4 16.91 1.35 -3.09
C LYS A 4 15.71 0.67 -2.42
N ALA A 5 14.78 1.46 -1.86
CA ALA A 5 13.54 0.93 -1.31
C ALA A 5 12.77 0.08 -2.34
N THR A 6 12.06 -0.92 -1.89
CA THR A 6 10.99 -1.58 -2.64
C THR A 6 9.69 -0.83 -2.38
N ILE A 7 9.10 -0.22 -3.43
CA ILE A 7 7.87 0.57 -3.32
C ILE A 7 6.68 -0.32 -3.67
N ILE A 8 5.75 -0.49 -2.73
CA ILE A 8 4.57 -1.36 -2.83
C ILE A 8 3.31 -0.50 -2.84
N ALA A 9 2.55 -0.48 -3.93
CA ALA A 9 1.20 0.10 -3.94
C ALA A 9 0.18 -0.92 -3.44
N VAL A 10 -0.49 -0.62 -2.33
CA VAL A 10 -1.60 -1.42 -1.79
C VAL A 10 -2.89 -0.88 -2.38
N THR A 11 -3.42 -1.54 -3.41
CA THR A 11 -4.45 -0.96 -4.27
C THR A 11 -5.61 -1.90 -4.53
N ASN A 12 -6.83 -1.37 -4.48
CA ASN A 12 -8.06 -1.97 -5.00
C ASN A 12 -9.12 -0.87 -5.13
N GLN A 13 -9.88 -0.85 -6.24
CA GLN A 13 -10.95 0.11 -6.45
C GLN A 13 -12.16 -0.10 -5.51
N LYS A 14 -12.31 -1.29 -4.91
CA LYS A 14 -13.38 -1.55 -3.94
C LYS A 14 -13.01 -0.97 -2.59
N GLY A 15 -13.92 -0.18 -1.98
CA GLY A 15 -13.82 0.26 -0.60
C GLY A 15 -13.96 -0.88 0.40
N GLY A 16 -13.39 -0.73 1.59
CA GLY A 16 -13.58 -1.68 2.70
C GLY A 16 -12.93 -3.05 2.51
N VAL A 17 -11.98 -3.23 1.59
CA VAL A 17 -11.27 -4.51 1.39
C VAL A 17 -10.03 -4.66 2.30
N GLY A 18 -9.77 -3.70 3.18
CA GLY A 18 -8.64 -3.73 4.11
C GLY A 18 -7.33 -3.20 3.52
N LYS A 19 -7.35 -2.22 2.60
CA LYS A 19 -6.14 -1.59 2.06
C LYS A 19 -5.32 -0.90 3.15
N SER A 20 -5.89 0.08 3.85
CA SER A 20 -5.22 0.84 4.91
C SER A 20 -4.77 -0.08 6.06
N THR A 21 -5.64 -0.99 6.49
CA THR A 21 -5.28 -2.01 7.51
C THR A 21 -4.11 -2.89 7.05
N THR A 22 -4.06 -3.25 5.75
CA THR A 22 -2.94 -4.02 5.21
C THR A 22 -1.68 -3.18 5.13
N CYS A 23 -1.77 -1.92 4.68
CA CYS A 23 -0.65 -1.01 4.60
C CYS A 23 0.00 -0.80 5.98
N GLU A 24 -0.82 -0.47 6.99
CA GLU A 24 -0.41 -0.32 8.39
C GLU A 24 0.27 -1.58 8.92
N ASN A 25 -0.45 -2.69 8.95
CA ASN A 25 0.02 -3.89 9.65
C ASN A 25 1.10 -4.66 8.88
N LEU A 26 1.14 -4.59 7.54
CA LEU A 26 2.27 -5.08 6.78
C LEU A 26 3.53 -4.23 7.04
N GLY A 27 3.37 -2.89 7.06
CA GLY A 27 4.48 -1.99 7.32
C GLY A 27 5.10 -2.20 8.69
N ILE A 28 4.27 -2.24 9.74
CA ILE A 28 4.74 -2.52 11.11
C ILE A 28 5.32 -3.94 11.21
N GLY A 29 4.70 -4.93 10.57
CA GLY A 29 5.24 -6.28 10.51
C GLY A 29 6.64 -6.35 9.87
N LEU A 30 6.90 -5.58 8.82
CA LEU A 30 8.23 -5.45 8.21
C LEU A 30 9.21 -4.72 9.14
N ALA A 31 8.76 -3.69 9.87
CA ALA A 31 9.59 -2.99 10.86
C ALA A 31 9.99 -3.93 12.01
N MET A 32 9.10 -4.80 12.47
CA MET A 32 9.39 -5.84 13.46
C MET A 32 10.45 -6.85 12.96
N GLU A 33 10.58 -7.06 11.64
CA GLU A 33 11.65 -7.84 11.01
C GLU A 33 12.93 -7.00 10.74
N GLY A 34 13.05 -5.82 11.38
CA GLY A 34 14.24 -4.94 11.33
C GLY A 34 14.37 -4.15 10.03
N LYS A 35 13.29 -3.93 9.27
CA LYS A 35 13.32 -3.10 8.06
C LYS A 35 12.96 -1.65 8.37
N LYS A 36 13.59 -0.70 7.67
CA LYS A 36 13.17 0.70 7.67
C LYS A 36 11.99 0.86 6.72
N VAL A 37 10.85 1.30 7.22
CA VAL A 37 9.58 1.34 6.48
C VAL A 37 8.98 2.74 6.52
N LEU A 38 8.62 3.26 5.34
CA LEU A 38 7.81 4.46 5.17
C LEU A 38 6.42 4.06 4.68
N LEU A 39 5.40 4.51 5.38
CA LEU A 39 4.01 4.45 4.96
C LEU A 39 3.65 5.79 4.29
N VAL A 40 2.87 5.74 3.22
CA VAL A 40 2.39 6.96 2.55
C VAL A 40 0.90 6.82 2.34
N ASP A 41 0.15 7.68 3.01
CA ASP A 41 -1.30 7.74 2.82
C ASP A 41 -1.59 8.54 1.53
N THR A 42 -2.25 7.92 0.57
CA THR A 42 -2.62 8.56 -0.71
C THR A 42 -4.14 8.66 -0.87
N ASP A 43 -4.90 8.45 0.22
CA ASP A 43 -6.34 8.61 0.26
C ASP A 43 -6.69 9.97 0.90
N PRO A 44 -7.46 10.86 0.24
CA PRO A 44 -7.93 12.12 0.83
C PRO A 44 -8.71 11.95 2.14
N GLN A 45 -9.24 10.76 2.40
CA GLN A 45 -9.93 10.45 3.65
C GLN A 45 -8.99 10.30 4.85
N GLY A 46 -7.67 10.24 4.63
CA GLY A 46 -6.67 10.11 5.70
C GLY A 46 -6.83 8.86 6.55
N SER A 47 -7.40 7.80 6.01
CA SER A 47 -7.75 6.60 6.79
C SER A 47 -6.53 5.91 7.42
N LEU A 48 -5.42 5.82 6.70
CA LEU A 48 -4.17 5.31 7.24
C LEU A 48 -3.61 6.26 8.30
N THR A 49 -3.62 7.57 8.04
CA THR A 49 -3.16 8.63 8.95
C THR A 49 -3.89 8.55 10.29
N ILE A 50 -5.22 8.44 10.25
CA ILE A 50 -6.06 8.30 11.45
C ILE A 50 -5.77 6.99 12.18
N SER A 51 -5.65 5.86 11.47
CA SER A 51 -5.39 4.56 12.10
C SER A 51 -4.02 4.51 12.77
N MET A 52 -3.06 5.29 12.28
CA MET A 52 -1.73 5.47 12.88
C MET A 52 -1.71 6.47 14.04
N GLY A 53 -2.86 6.96 14.51
CA GLY A 53 -3.00 7.78 15.72
C GLY A 53 -3.10 9.29 15.50
N TRP A 54 -2.94 9.79 14.28
CA TRP A 54 -3.14 11.22 13.97
C TRP A 54 -4.60 11.49 13.65
N GLN A 55 -5.40 11.73 14.71
CA GLN A 55 -6.86 11.81 14.63
C GLN A 55 -7.38 13.07 13.91
N GLN A 56 -6.57 14.10 13.76
CA GLN A 56 -6.91 15.37 13.12
C GLN A 56 -5.96 15.66 11.97
N PRO A 57 -6.02 14.90 10.86
CA PRO A 57 -5.07 15.04 9.75
C PRO A 57 -5.11 16.42 9.08
N ASP A 58 -6.26 17.11 9.13
CA ASP A 58 -6.43 18.45 8.53
C ASP A 58 -5.69 19.56 9.31
N GLU A 59 -5.26 19.30 10.54
CA GLU A 59 -4.46 20.23 11.35
C GLU A 59 -2.94 20.03 11.16
N LEU A 60 -2.53 19.01 10.40
CA LEU A 60 -1.11 18.74 10.16
C LEU A 60 -0.50 19.80 9.23
N PRO A 61 0.65 20.39 9.58
CA PRO A 61 1.25 21.49 8.82
C PRO A 61 1.81 21.07 7.47
N THR A 62 2.16 19.81 7.32
CA THR A 62 2.72 19.24 6.08
C THR A 62 2.16 17.85 5.86
N THR A 63 1.53 17.66 4.71
CA THR A 63 0.91 16.42 4.28
C THR A 63 1.38 16.05 2.87
N LEU A 64 0.97 14.91 2.36
CA LEU A 64 1.24 14.51 0.98
C LEU A 64 0.73 15.55 -0.02
N SER A 65 -0.40 16.22 0.28
CA SER A 65 -0.93 17.33 -0.55
C SER A 65 0.10 18.44 -0.69
N THR A 66 0.68 18.90 0.41
CA THR A 66 1.72 19.93 0.44
C THR A 66 2.95 19.53 -0.39
N LEU A 67 3.43 18.31 -0.21
CA LEU A 67 4.62 17.80 -0.90
C LEU A 67 4.38 17.65 -2.42
N MET A 68 3.22 17.10 -2.81
CA MET A 68 2.87 16.98 -4.22
C MET A 68 2.65 18.35 -4.87
N GLN A 69 2.10 19.33 -4.15
CA GLN A 69 1.96 20.70 -4.66
C GLN A 69 3.32 21.36 -4.89
N LYS A 70 4.30 21.14 -4.00
CA LYS A 70 5.68 21.57 -4.21
C LYS A 70 6.26 20.93 -5.49
N ALA A 71 6.08 19.63 -5.67
CA ALA A 71 6.55 18.90 -6.87
C ALA A 71 5.91 19.47 -8.16
N MET A 72 4.60 19.79 -8.14
CA MET A 72 3.91 20.40 -9.27
C MET A 72 4.43 21.80 -9.63
N ASN A 73 4.96 22.53 -8.65
CA ASN A 73 5.49 23.89 -8.80
C ASN A 73 7.02 23.92 -8.93
N ASP A 74 7.65 22.77 -9.17
CA ASP A 74 9.12 22.60 -9.24
C ASP A 74 9.86 23.19 -8.02
N GLN A 75 9.20 23.17 -6.85
CA GLN A 75 9.78 23.64 -5.59
C GLN A 75 10.58 22.51 -4.92
N PRO A 76 11.70 22.82 -4.25
CA PRO A 76 12.51 21.80 -3.59
C PRO A 76 11.76 21.20 -2.39
N ILE A 77 11.84 19.87 -2.29
CA ILE A 77 11.37 19.10 -1.13
C ILE A 77 12.62 18.70 -0.33
N GLN A 78 12.66 19.08 0.95
CA GLN A 78 13.78 18.74 1.80
C GLN A 78 13.71 17.26 2.23
N PRO A 79 14.86 16.57 2.39
CA PRO A 79 14.86 15.22 2.94
C PRO A 79 14.16 15.18 4.32
N GLY A 80 13.24 14.22 4.51
CA GLY A 80 12.47 14.09 5.73
C GLY A 80 11.29 15.07 5.88
N GLU A 81 11.03 15.94 4.91
CA GLU A 81 9.93 16.90 4.99
C GLU A 81 8.58 16.18 5.00
N GLY A 82 7.73 16.50 5.98
CA GLY A 82 6.40 15.91 6.14
C GLY A 82 6.39 14.48 6.66
N ILE A 83 7.53 13.94 7.11
CA ILE A 83 7.63 12.60 7.69
C ILE A 83 7.31 12.67 9.19
N LEU A 84 6.35 11.86 9.59
CA LEU A 84 5.95 11.62 10.99
C LEU A 84 6.53 10.30 11.47
N HIS A 85 7.11 10.27 12.67
CA HIS A 85 7.69 9.06 13.25
C HIS A 85 6.68 8.38 14.18
N HIS A 86 6.39 7.09 13.93
CA HIS A 86 5.47 6.32 14.74
C HIS A 86 6.18 5.44 15.77
N ALA A 87 5.60 5.31 16.95
CA ALA A 87 6.20 4.56 18.07
C ALA A 87 6.42 3.06 17.77
N GLU A 88 5.72 2.48 16.81
CA GLU A 88 5.92 1.09 16.37
C GLU A 88 7.02 0.92 15.29
N GLY A 89 7.89 1.94 15.12
CA GLY A 89 9.11 1.84 14.32
C GLY A 89 8.89 1.98 12.80
N VAL A 90 7.81 2.60 12.39
CA VAL A 90 7.55 3.01 10.99
C VAL A 90 7.43 4.52 10.90
N ASP A 91 7.71 5.06 9.72
CA ASP A 91 7.50 6.45 9.38
C ASP A 91 6.26 6.61 8.51
N LEU A 92 5.63 7.80 8.52
CA LEU A 92 4.41 8.10 7.77
C LEU A 92 4.51 9.46 7.07
N ILE A 93 4.18 9.51 5.78
CA ILE A 93 3.73 10.74 5.11
C ILE A 93 2.21 10.75 5.18
N PRO A 94 1.61 11.68 5.94
CA PRO A 94 0.16 11.73 6.16
C PRO A 94 -0.60 12.32 4.97
N ALA A 95 -1.89 11.98 4.84
CA ALA A 95 -2.83 12.63 3.93
C ALA A 95 -3.91 13.38 4.70
N ASN A 96 -4.53 14.33 4.01
CA ASN A 96 -5.70 15.06 4.48
C ASN A 96 -6.65 15.37 3.32
N ILE A 97 -7.77 16.03 3.60
CA ILE A 97 -8.83 16.32 2.62
C ILE A 97 -8.33 17.19 1.44
N GLU A 98 -7.29 18.00 1.62
CA GLU A 98 -6.72 18.84 0.55
C GLU A 98 -6.24 18.01 -0.65
N LEU A 99 -5.90 16.73 -0.43
CA LEU A 99 -5.48 15.81 -1.49
C LEU A 99 -6.57 15.60 -2.55
N ALA A 100 -7.86 15.76 -2.19
CA ALA A 100 -8.96 15.71 -3.16
C ALA A 100 -8.93 16.90 -4.13
N GLY A 101 -8.64 18.10 -3.64
CA GLY A 101 -8.45 19.28 -4.50
C GLY A 101 -7.23 19.15 -5.40
N LEU A 102 -6.15 18.58 -4.87
CA LEU A 102 -4.94 18.31 -5.61
C LEU A 102 -5.17 17.30 -6.75
N GLU A 103 -5.99 16.26 -6.55
CA GLU A 103 -6.32 15.30 -7.60
C GLU A 103 -6.95 15.97 -8.82
N VAL A 104 -7.81 16.98 -8.60
CA VAL A 104 -8.41 17.78 -9.69
C VAL A 104 -7.34 18.64 -10.38
N ALA A 105 -6.45 19.27 -9.61
CA ALA A 105 -5.38 20.12 -10.14
C ALA A 105 -4.38 19.30 -10.99
N LEU A 106 -4.08 18.07 -10.60
CA LEU A 106 -3.20 17.14 -11.34
C LEU A 106 -3.64 16.91 -12.78
N VAL A 107 -4.96 16.92 -13.07
CA VAL A 107 -5.48 16.64 -14.42
C VAL A 107 -4.87 17.58 -15.47
N ASN A 108 -4.59 18.83 -15.10
CA ASN A 108 -4.07 19.87 -15.98
C ASN A 108 -2.54 20.06 -15.88
N SER A 109 -1.85 19.28 -15.04
CA SER A 109 -0.42 19.42 -14.81
C SER A 109 0.42 18.61 -15.82
N MET A 110 1.59 19.16 -16.17
CA MET A 110 2.59 18.40 -16.92
C MET A 110 3.18 17.28 -16.03
N ASN A 111 3.51 16.14 -16.63
CA ASN A 111 4.05 14.97 -15.92
C ASN A 111 3.18 14.51 -14.73
N ARG A 112 1.89 14.81 -14.76
CA ARG A 112 0.90 14.59 -13.70
C ARG A 112 0.92 13.19 -13.08
N GLU A 113 1.37 12.18 -13.81
CA GLU A 113 1.44 10.78 -13.36
C GLU A 113 2.68 10.49 -12.50
N LYS A 114 3.64 11.43 -12.40
CA LYS A 114 4.94 11.22 -11.77
C LYS A 114 5.19 12.10 -10.54
N MET A 115 4.22 12.89 -10.10
CA MET A 115 4.39 13.81 -8.98
C MET A 115 4.73 13.08 -7.68
N LEU A 116 4.00 12.02 -7.35
CA LEU A 116 4.31 11.20 -6.17
C LEU A 116 5.72 10.58 -6.26
N LYS A 117 6.14 10.16 -7.43
CA LYS A 117 7.49 9.64 -7.62
C LYS A 117 8.56 10.69 -7.32
N GLN A 118 8.35 11.95 -7.71
CA GLN A 118 9.26 13.06 -7.39
C GLN A 118 9.32 13.31 -5.88
N VAL A 119 8.17 13.29 -5.20
CA VAL A 119 8.09 13.42 -3.73
C VAL A 119 8.96 12.35 -3.07
N LEU A 120 8.87 11.10 -3.50
CA LEU A 120 9.58 9.98 -2.89
C LEU A 120 11.07 9.90 -3.24
N ASP A 121 11.54 10.64 -4.27
CA ASP A 121 12.91 10.53 -4.77
C ASP A 121 13.96 11.00 -3.75
N SER A 122 13.63 11.93 -2.85
CA SER A 122 14.50 12.41 -1.78
C SER A 122 14.79 11.32 -0.74
N ASP A 123 13.76 10.58 -0.33
CA ASP A 123 13.81 9.74 0.88
C ASP A 123 13.93 8.24 0.58
N LYS A 124 13.68 7.81 -0.66
CA LYS A 124 13.67 6.36 -1.02
C LYS A 124 14.98 5.60 -0.73
N ARG A 125 16.09 6.28 -0.47
CA ARG A 125 17.38 5.65 -0.14
C ARG A 125 17.50 5.32 1.35
N GLU A 126 16.70 5.97 2.17
CA GLU A 126 16.72 5.82 3.63
C GLU A 126 15.89 4.61 4.09
N TYR A 127 15.02 4.08 3.22
CA TYR A 127 14.09 3.01 3.53
C TYR A 127 14.41 1.70 2.80
N ASP A 128 13.96 0.59 3.40
CA ASP A 128 13.92 -0.73 2.78
C ASP A 128 12.64 -0.95 1.99
N PHE A 129 11.53 -0.44 2.55
CA PHE A 129 10.19 -0.53 1.97
C PHE A 129 9.47 0.81 2.07
N ILE A 130 8.70 1.13 1.03
CA ILE A 130 7.73 2.23 1.03
C ILE A 130 6.39 1.63 0.64
N LEU A 131 5.37 1.75 1.49
CA LEU A 131 4.02 1.24 1.23
C LEU A 131 3.09 2.42 0.95
N LEU A 132 2.41 2.38 -0.20
CA LEU A 132 1.47 3.41 -0.63
C LEU A 132 0.05 2.90 -0.40
N ASP A 133 -0.70 3.52 0.52
CA ASP A 133 -2.12 3.21 0.76
C ASP A 133 -2.98 3.94 -0.27
N CYS A 134 -3.51 3.21 -1.25
CA CYS A 134 -4.25 3.81 -2.35
C CYS A 134 -5.73 3.98 -2.01
N MET A 135 -6.32 5.11 -2.44
CA MET A 135 -7.75 5.35 -2.36
C MET A 135 -8.57 4.31 -3.16
N PRO A 136 -9.87 4.11 -2.85
CA PRO A 136 -10.74 3.16 -3.56
C PRO A 136 -11.23 3.71 -4.90
N SER A 137 -10.30 4.12 -5.77
CA SER A 137 -10.60 4.63 -7.11
C SER A 137 -9.47 4.26 -8.09
N LEU A 138 -9.68 4.52 -9.37
CA LEU A 138 -8.67 4.43 -10.41
C LEU A 138 -8.31 5.83 -10.95
N GLY A 139 -8.42 6.85 -10.10
CA GLY A 139 -8.12 8.25 -10.39
C GLY A 139 -6.62 8.56 -10.46
N MET A 140 -6.30 9.87 -10.54
CA MET A 140 -4.92 10.34 -10.74
C MET A 140 -4.00 10.01 -9.58
N LEU A 141 -4.49 10.00 -8.34
CA LEU A 141 -3.69 9.61 -7.18
C LEU A 141 -3.29 8.13 -7.24
N THR A 142 -4.23 7.24 -7.59
CA THR A 142 -3.90 5.82 -7.79
C THR A 142 -2.94 5.60 -8.96
N ILE A 143 -3.09 6.35 -10.06
CA ILE A 143 -2.13 6.30 -11.18
C ILE A 143 -0.74 6.76 -10.72
N ASN A 144 -0.64 7.82 -9.91
CA ASN A 144 0.62 8.28 -9.32
C ASN A 144 1.27 7.22 -8.42
N ALA A 145 0.47 6.56 -7.58
CA ALA A 145 0.96 5.47 -6.74
C ALA A 145 1.52 4.31 -7.59
N LEU A 146 0.79 3.86 -8.61
CA LEU A 146 1.25 2.81 -9.53
C LEU A 146 2.46 3.25 -10.38
N ALA A 147 2.55 4.53 -10.74
CA ALA A 147 3.69 5.08 -11.48
C ALA A 147 4.97 5.12 -10.63
N ALA A 148 4.85 5.34 -9.33
CA ALA A 148 5.96 5.34 -8.38
C ALA A 148 6.36 3.93 -7.91
N ALA A 149 5.42 2.96 -7.90
CA ALA A 149 5.60 1.65 -7.32
C ALA A 149 6.50 0.72 -8.17
N ASP A 150 7.24 -0.16 -7.49
CA ASP A 150 7.90 -1.32 -8.10
C ASP A 150 6.91 -2.47 -8.26
N VAL A 151 6.00 -2.63 -7.28
CA VAL A 151 5.00 -3.71 -7.25
C VAL A 151 3.65 -3.24 -6.73
N ALA A 152 2.56 -3.89 -7.17
CA ALA A 152 1.21 -3.70 -6.68
C ALA A 152 0.76 -4.94 -5.87
N LEU A 153 0.39 -4.74 -4.60
CA LEU A 153 -0.26 -5.72 -3.75
C LEU A 153 -1.76 -5.44 -3.75
N ILE A 154 -2.57 -6.46 -4.02
CA ILE A 154 -4.00 -6.30 -4.25
C ILE A 154 -4.80 -7.03 -3.16
N PRO A 155 -5.24 -6.33 -2.08
CA PRO A 155 -6.15 -6.91 -1.11
C PRO A 155 -7.52 -7.16 -1.75
N VAL A 156 -8.04 -8.37 -1.63
CA VAL A 156 -9.35 -8.78 -2.18
C VAL A 156 -10.15 -9.45 -1.08
N GLN A 157 -11.31 -8.89 -0.77
CA GLN A 157 -12.25 -9.54 0.13
C GLN A 157 -12.78 -10.81 -0.53
N ALA A 158 -12.77 -11.93 0.21
CA ALA A 158 -13.26 -13.23 -0.25
C ALA A 158 -14.80 -13.23 -0.40
N GLN A 159 -15.31 -12.50 -1.41
CA GLN A 159 -16.73 -12.39 -1.77
C GLN A 159 -16.92 -12.55 -3.29
N TYR A 160 -18.05 -13.12 -3.71
CA TYR A 160 -18.35 -13.44 -5.10
C TYR A 160 -18.27 -12.23 -6.07
N LEU A 161 -18.73 -11.05 -5.65
CA LEU A 161 -18.77 -9.83 -6.48
C LEU A 161 -17.41 -9.14 -6.66
N SER A 162 -16.34 -9.67 -6.08
CA SER A 162 -15.00 -9.03 -6.14
C SER A 162 -14.31 -9.20 -7.50
N ALA A 163 -14.77 -10.12 -8.35
CA ALA A 163 -14.09 -10.48 -9.60
C ALA A 163 -14.08 -9.34 -10.63
N LYS A 164 -15.22 -8.67 -10.86
CA LYS A 164 -15.33 -7.58 -11.87
C LYS A 164 -14.44 -6.38 -11.53
N GLY A 165 -14.41 -5.98 -10.26
CA GLY A 165 -13.57 -4.89 -9.82
C GLY A 165 -12.07 -5.22 -9.91
N LEU A 166 -11.71 -6.47 -9.65
CA LEU A 166 -10.33 -6.93 -9.80
C LEU A 166 -9.89 -6.88 -11.26
N GLU A 167 -10.74 -7.29 -12.20
CA GLU A 167 -10.43 -7.25 -13.63
C GLU A 167 -10.16 -5.82 -14.12
N GLN A 168 -10.98 -4.85 -13.73
CA GLN A 168 -10.76 -3.43 -14.08
C GLN A 168 -9.45 -2.89 -13.50
N LEU A 169 -9.12 -3.24 -12.25
CA LEU A 169 -7.83 -2.88 -11.66
C LEU A 169 -6.67 -3.48 -12.43
N LEU A 170 -6.72 -4.77 -12.77
CA LEU A 170 -5.68 -5.44 -13.54
C LEU A 170 -5.47 -4.80 -14.92
N GLN A 171 -6.56 -4.39 -15.60
CA GLN A 171 -6.48 -3.63 -16.85
C GLN A 171 -5.81 -2.28 -16.66
N THR A 172 -6.10 -1.55 -15.55
CA THR A 172 -5.45 -0.29 -15.22
C THR A 172 -3.96 -0.48 -14.94
N VAL A 173 -3.60 -1.47 -14.12
CA VAL A 173 -2.18 -1.81 -13.88
C VAL A 173 -1.45 -2.12 -15.18
N GLN A 174 -2.07 -2.85 -16.10
CA GLN A 174 -1.48 -3.13 -17.42
C GLN A 174 -1.31 -1.88 -18.28
N LYS A 175 -2.26 -0.93 -18.24
CA LYS A 175 -2.13 0.37 -18.95
C LYS A 175 -0.99 1.18 -18.37
N VAL A 176 -0.91 1.33 -17.04
CA VAL A 176 0.19 2.04 -16.36
C VAL A 176 1.53 1.38 -16.70
N ARG A 177 1.61 0.04 -16.67
CA ARG A 177 2.83 -0.68 -17.03
C ARG A 177 3.28 -0.42 -18.48
N ARG A 178 2.35 -0.37 -19.43
CA ARG A 178 2.69 -0.14 -20.85
C ARG A 178 3.08 1.30 -21.14
N GLN A 179 2.47 2.28 -20.49
CA GLN A 179 2.55 3.69 -20.89
C GLN A 179 3.41 4.55 -19.96
N ILE A 180 3.51 4.19 -18.67
CA ILE A 180 4.07 5.07 -17.63
C ILE A 180 5.21 4.39 -16.89
N ASN A 181 5.00 3.17 -16.38
CA ASN A 181 5.97 2.44 -15.53
C ASN A 181 6.18 1.00 -16.03
N PRO A 182 7.05 0.77 -17.01
CA PRO A 182 7.30 -0.57 -17.58
C PRO A 182 7.84 -1.60 -16.58
N LYS A 183 8.34 -1.14 -15.43
CA LYS A 183 8.92 -2.00 -14.38
C LYS A 183 7.88 -2.47 -13.38
N LEU A 184 6.68 -1.88 -13.37
CA LEU A 184 5.60 -2.23 -12.45
C LEU A 184 5.22 -3.70 -12.61
N LYS A 185 5.18 -4.42 -11.48
CA LYS A 185 4.73 -5.82 -11.42
C LYS A 185 3.54 -5.92 -10.48
N ILE A 186 2.82 -7.04 -10.57
CA ILE A 186 1.82 -7.41 -9.56
C ILE A 186 2.53 -8.34 -8.59
N GLU A 187 2.63 -7.94 -7.31
CA GLU A 187 3.22 -8.75 -6.24
C GLU A 187 2.35 -9.96 -5.94
N GLY A 188 1.05 -9.71 -5.84
CA GLY A 188 0.06 -10.77 -5.65
C GLY A 188 -1.29 -10.26 -5.18
N ILE A 189 -2.24 -11.19 -5.13
CA ILE A 189 -3.57 -11.02 -4.56
C ILE A 189 -3.53 -11.52 -3.11
N LEU A 190 -3.89 -10.63 -2.16
CA LEU A 190 -4.04 -10.97 -0.75
C LEU A 190 -5.52 -11.16 -0.43
N LEU A 191 -5.92 -12.37 -0.05
CA LEU A 191 -7.29 -12.63 0.41
C LEU A 191 -7.49 -12.08 1.82
N THR A 192 -8.43 -11.16 1.96
CA THR A 192 -8.77 -10.49 3.22
C THR A 192 -10.16 -10.86 3.71
N MET A 193 -10.40 -10.66 5.00
CA MET A 193 -11.68 -10.93 5.66
C MET A 193 -12.21 -12.35 5.37
N THR A 194 -11.29 -13.31 5.31
CA THR A 194 -11.63 -14.70 5.05
C THR A 194 -12.33 -15.32 6.26
N ASP A 195 -13.31 -16.19 6.02
CA ASP A 195 -13.91 -17.02 7.06
C ASP A 195 -13.73 -18.50 6.71
N SER A 196 -12.69 -19.10 7.26
CA SER A 196 -12.35 -20.52 7.05
C SER A 196 -13.28 -21.48 7.79
N ARG A 197 -14.16 -20.99 8.67
CA ARG A 197 -15.13 -21.81 9.40
C ARG A 197 -16.33 -22.17 8.55
N THR A 198 -16.63 -21.37 7.52
CA THR A 198 -17.77 -21.59 6.62
C THR A 198 -17.35 -22.28 5.33
N ASN A 199 -18.20 -23.18 4.81
CA ASN A 199 -17.98 -23.81 3.51
C ASN A 199 -17.97 -22.77 2.38
N TYR A 200 -18.82 -21.74 2.49
CA TYR A 200 -18.87 -20.64 1.54
C TYR A 200 -17.53 -19.87 1.47
N GLY A 201 -16.95 -19.50 2.61
CA GLY A 201 -15.65 -18.79 2.64
C GLY A 201 -14.51 -19.61 2.02
N LYS A 202 -14.49 -20.94 2.28
CA LYS A 202 -13.53 -21.85 1.65
C LYS A 202 -13.73 -21.94 0.13
N GLN A 203 -14.98 -22.09 -0.33
CA GLN A 203 -15.31 -22.16 -1.76
C GLN A 203 -14.89 -20.90 -2.51
N ILE A 204 -15.20 -19.70 -1.99
CA ILE A 204 -14.82 -18.45 -2.63
C ILE A 204 -13.31 -18.27 -2.67
N SER A 205 -12.60 -18.58 -1.58
CA SER A 205 -11.13 -18.52 -1.56
C SER A 205 -10.51 -19.44 -2.62
N ASN A 206 -11.04 -20.65 -2.77
CA ASN A 206 -10.59 -21.61 -3.78
C ASN A 206 -10.93 -21.13 -5.20
N LEU A 207 -12.11 -20.56 -5.42
CA LEU A 207 -12.48 -19.99 -6.74
C LEU A 207 -11.53 -18.88 -7.17
N ILE A 208 -11.16 -17.96 -6.26
CA ILE A 208 -10.20 -16.90 -6.57
C ILE A 208 -8.82 -17.49 -6.88
N ARG A 209 -8.36 -18.48 -6.10
CA ARG A 209 -7.09 -19.17 -6.37
C ARG A 209 -7.09 -19.89 -7.71
N GLN A 210 -8.18 -20.56 -8.07
CA GLN A 210 -8.32 -21.24 -9.37
C GLN A 210 -8.41 -20.26 -10.56
N ALA A 211 -9.16 -19.18 -10.40
CA ALA A 211 -9.35 -18.19 -11.46
C ALA A 211 -8.08 -17.39 -11.77
N TYR A 212 -7.33 -16.99 -10.74
CA TYR A 212 -6.19 -16.09 -10.90
C TYR A 212 -4.83 -16.73 -10.66
N GLY A 213 -4.74 -17.81 -9.87
CA GLY A 213 -3.48 -18.41 -9.43
C GLY A 213 -2.62 -19.01 -10.55
N LYS A 214 -3.18 -19.23 -11.75
CA LYS A 214 -2.42 -19.67 -12.93
C LYS A 214 -1.58 -18.52 -13.54
N HIS A 215 -1.99 -17.28 -13.34
CA HIS A 215 -1.41 -16.09 -13.99
C HIS A 215 -0.82 -15.08 -13.01
N LEU A 216 -1.31 -15.07 -11.78
CA LEU A 216 -0.91 -14.15 -10.72
C LEU A 216 -0.64 -14.93 -9.43
N LYS A 217 0.35 -14.48 -8.67
CA LYS A 217 0.53 -14.98 -7.30
C LYS A 217 -0.72 -14.66 -6.48
N VAL A 218 -1.26 -15.65 -5.78
CA VAL A 218 -2.20 -15.44 -4.69
C VAL A 218 -1.45 -15.84 -3.42
N PHE A 219 -1.27 -14.89 -2.50
CA PHE A 219 -0.52 -15.11 -1.27
C PHE A 219 -1.03 -16.36 -0.54
N GLU A 220 -0.12 -17.14 0.02
CA GLU A 220 -0.49 -18.32 0.83
C GLU A 220 -1.23 -17.87 2.07
N GLN A 221 -0.70 -16.82 2.70
CA GLN A 221 -1.32 -16.21 3.86
C GLN A 221 -2.61 -15.49 3.50
N THR A 222 -3.64 -15.67 4.31
CA THR A 222 -4.92 -14.94 4.22
C THR A 222 -5.18 -14.18 5.50
N ILE A 223 -5.83 -13.02 5.40
CA ILE A 223 -6.18 -12.22 6.58
C ILE A 223 -7.60 -12.59 7.00
N PRO A 224 -7.81 -13.20 8.18
CA PRO A 224 -9.12 -13.60 8.62
C PRO A 224 -9.96 -12.39 9.04
N ARG A 225 -11.30 -12.54 8.97
CA ARG A 225 -12.21 -11.54 9.50
C ARG A 225 -12.10 -11.50 11.03
N SER A 226 -11.93 -10.29 11.60
CA SER A 226 -11.82 -10.08 13.03
C SER A 226 -12.48 -8.77 13.45
N VAL A 227 -13.24 -8.79 14.53
CA VAL A 227 -13.77 -7.58 15.18
C VAL A 227 -12.62 -6.76 15.76
N ARG A 228 -11.65 -7.42 16.40
CA ARG A 228 -10.44 -6.77 16.93
C ARG A 228 -9.69 -5.95 15.90
N ALA A 229 -9.55 -6.49 14.68
CA ALA A 229 -8.91 -5.75 13.58
C ALA A 229 -9.77 -4.56 13.08
N ALA A 230 -11.08 -4.56 13.28
CA ALA A 230 -11.92 -3.41 12.95
C ALA A 230 -11.84 -2.31 14.03
N GLU A 231 -11.52 -2.66 15.27
CA GLU A 231 -11.37 -1.72 16.38
C GLU A 231 -10.05 -0.93 16.33
N THR A 232 -9.02 -1.45 15.68
CA THR A 232 -7.67 -0.86 15.69
C THR A 232 -7.65 0.60 15.20
N SER A 233 -8.35 0.90 14.12
CA SER A 233 -8.41 2.26 13.56
C SER A 233 -9.08 3.28 14.48
N ALA A 234 -10.02 2.83 15.33
CA ALA A 234 -10.68 3.71 16.30
C ALA A 234 -9.79 4.05 17.51
N VAL A 235 -8.84 3.16 17.83
CA VAL A 235 -7.94 3.33 18.99
C VAL A 235 -6.54 3.82 18.60
N GLY A 236 -6.25 3.96 17.29
CA GLY A 236 -4.94 4.42 16.80
C GLY A 236 -3.79 3.48 17.15
N LYS A 237 -4.01 2.16 17.10
CA LYS A 237 -3.03 1.12 17.45
C LYS A 237 -3.06 0.01 16.42
N SER A 238 -1.90 -0.52 16.07
CA SER A 238 -1.84 -1.68 15.19
C SER A 238 -2.48 -2.92 15.82
N ILE A 239 -2.73 -3.93 14.97
CA ILE A 239 -3.18 -5.24 15.47
C ILE A 239 -2.14 -5.89 16.39
N PHE A 240 -0.85 -5.56 16.22
CA PHE A 240 0.22 -6.12 17.04
C PHE A 240 0.22 -5.58 18.47
N GLN A 241 -0.27 -4.35 18.67
CA GLN A 241 -0.49 -3.80 20.01
C GLN A 241 -1.88 -4.17 20.56
N HIS A 242 -2.92 -4.17 19.72
CA HIS A 242 -4.29 -4.35 20.16
C HIS A 242 -4.64 -5.82 20.44
N ASP A 243 -4.16 -6.75 19.61
CA ASP A 243 -4.37 -8.21 19.76
C ASP A 243 -3.14 -9.01 19.33
N PRO A 244 -2.03 -8.91 20.11
CA PRO A 244 -0.70 -9.43 19.69
C PRO A 244 -0.65 -10.95 19.52
N LYS A 245 -1.56 -11.70 20.15
CA LYS A 245 -1.68 -13.16 20.06
C LYS A 245 -2.82 -13.61 19.15
N GLY A 246 -3.50 -12.65 18.50
CA GLY A 246 -4.63 -12.92 17.63
C GLY A 246 -4.22 -13.46 16.27
N LYS A 247 -5.12 -14.20 15.65
CA LYS A 247 -4.88 -14.80 14.31
C LYS A 247 -4.56 -13.76 13.23
N VAL A 248 -5.07 -12.54 13.36
CA VAL A 248 -4.78 -11.46 12.41
C VAL A 248 -3.34 -10.96 12.56
N ALA A 249 -2.86 -10.81 13.81
CA ALA A 249 -1.47 -10.43 14.06
C ALA A 249 -0.50 -11.50 13.52
N GLU A 250 -0.79 -12.79 13.75
CA GLU A 250 0.00 -13.90 13.18
C GLU A 250 -0.02 -13.89 11.65
N ALA A 251 -1.19 -13.61 11.06
CA ALA A 251 -1.34 -13.55 9.61
C ALA A 251 -0.51 -12.42 9.00
N TYR A 252 -0.50 -11.22 9.58
CA TYR A 252 0.34 -10.12 9.10
C TYR A 252 1.83 -10.34 9.33
N LYS A 253 2.25 -10.99 10.43
CA LYS A 253 3.64 -11.41 10.63
C LYS A 253 4.10 -12.38 9.52
N SER A 254 3.27 -13.35 9.19
CA SER A 254 3.57 -14.31 8.12
C SER A 254 3.60 -13.64 6.74
N LEU A 255 2.67 -12.72 6.47
CA LEU A 255 2.66 -11.93 5.25
C LEU A 255 3.93 -11.06 5.11
N ALA A 256 4.37 -10.40 6.19
CA ALA A 256 5.60 -9.61 6.18
C ALA A 256 6.82 -10.43 5.80
N LYS A 257 6.96 -11.64 6.33
CA LYS A 257 8.04 -12.57 5.97
C LYS A 257 7.96 -13.00 4.50
N GLU A 258 6.75 -13.29 3.99
CA GLU A 258 6.54 -13.67 2.60
C GLU A 258 6.92 -12.53 1.65
N VAL A 259 6.45 -11.31 1.92
CA VAL A 259 6.78 -10.10 1.13
C VAL A 259 8.28 -9.78 1.17
N GLN A 260 8.91 -9.89 2.34
CA GLN A 260 10.36 -9.69 2.46
C GLN A 260 11.14 -10.71 1.62
N ALA A 261 10.78 -11.99 1.70
CA ALA A 261 11.45 -13.05 0.94
C ALA A 261 11.34 -12.82 -0.59
N ASP A 262 10.18 -12.36 -1.05
CA ASP A 262 9.98 -12.03 -2.47
C ASP A 262 10.81 -10.82 -2.90
N ALA A 263 10.86 -9.76 -2.09
CA ALA A 263 11.70 -8.59 -2.36
C ALA A 263 13.18 -8.95 -2.42
N ASP A 264 13.68 -9.77 -1.50
CA ASP A 264 15.07 -10.22 -1.48
C ASP A 264 15.40 -11.09 -2.71
N ARG A 265 14.48 -11.95 -3.14
CA ARG A 265 14.61 -12.75 -4.37
C ARG A 265 14.67 -11.85 -5.61
N GLN A 266 13.81 -10.84 -5.70
CA GLN A 266 13.82 -9.90 -6.82
C GLN A 266 15.12 -9.07 -6.88
N ARG A 267 15.65 -8.66 -5.73
CA ARG A 267 16.95 -7.94 -5.65
C ARG A 267 18.10 -8.82 -6.14
N LYS A 268 18.16 -10.10 -5.75
CA LYS A 268 19.18 -11.06 -6.23
C LYS A 268 19.13 -11.21 -7.75
N LEU A 269 17.94 -11.49 -8.31
CA LEU A 269 17.77 -11.64 -9.76
C LEU A 269 18.16 -10.37 -10.54
N SER A 270 17.88 -9.19 -9.98
CA SER A 270 18.27 -7.91 -10.61
C SER A 270 19.78 -7.68 -10.58
N SER A 271 20.45 -8.10 -9.51
CA SER A 271 21.92 -7.99 -9.40
C SER A 271 22.67 -8.97 -10.32
N GLU A 272 22.12 -10.16 -10.54
CA GLU A 272 22.67 -11.16 -11.47
C GLU A 272 22.55 -10.72 -12.95
N ARG A 273 21.45 -10.03 -13.31
CA ARG A 273 21.25 -9.50 -14.66
C ARG A 273 22.08 -8.24 -14.98
N ALA A 274 22.63 -7.60 -13.97
CA ALA A 274 23.45 -6.40 -14.11
C ALA A 274 24.96 -6.70 -14.17
N ARG A 275 25.33 -7.96 -14.00
CA ARG A 275 26.69 -8.52 -14.23
C ARG A 275 26.79 -9.11 -15.63
#